data_6defc4dc5f6b233c929c11a989156859
#
_entry.id   6defc4dc5f6b233c929c11a989156859
#
_cell.length_a   1.000
_cell.length_b   1.000
_cell.length_c   1.000
_cell.angle_alpha   90.00
_cell.angle_beta   90.00
_cell.angle_gamma   90.00
#
_symmetry.space_group_name_H-M   'P 1'
#
loop_
_entity.id
_entity.type
_entity.pdbx_description
1 polymer ?
#
loop_
_entity_poly.entity_id
_entity_poly.type
_entity_poly.pdbx_seq_one_letter_code
_entity_poly.pdbx_strand_id
1 'polypeptide(L)'
;VAVLMTASLSSSKKDTTQQVYADQIIAMSGLDCIGGGRLHADSLSGKMIILNFWASYDATSRINNYELVKLSEEYSDKYFHQGEGLEVVSISLDKFKSPLKKAISTDGTNNFYHICDYKGLESELAKSFDVNRPVNLLIDANGTIVARDFNVSTLRSALSMLACE
;
A
#
# COMPACT_ATOMS: atom_id res chain seq x y z
N VAL A 1 17.38 41.58 35.56
CA VAL A 1 17.46 40.11 35.54
C VAL A 1 16.71 39.67 34.30
N ALA A 2 17.44 39.32 33.24
CA ALA A 2 16.88 38.81 31.97
C ALA A 2 16.78 37.30 32.05
N VAL A 3 15.55 36.76 31.92
CA VAL A 3 15.29 35.31 31.77
C VAL A 3 15.32 34.99 30.29
N LEU A 4 16.37 34.33 29.84
CA LEU A 4 16.47 33.71 28.53
C LEU A 4 15.57 32.45 28.49
N MET A 5 14.43 32.51 27.78
CA MET A 5 13.69 31.31 27.37
C MET A 5 14.41 30.68 26.19
N THR A 6 15.08 29.58 26.45
CA THR A 6 15.55 28.68 25.37
C THR A 6 14.37 27.88 24.87
N ALA A 7 13.83 28.26 23.70
CA ALA A 7 12.91 27.42 22.94
C ALA A 7 13.71 26.23 22.43
N SER A 8 13.45 25.05 22.98
CA SER A 8 13.95 23.79 22.42
C SER A 8 13.22 23.48 21.14
N LEU A 9 13.90 23.61 20.02
CA LEU A 9 13.50 23.06 18.74
C LEU A 9 13.57 21.52 18.82
N SER A 10 12.48 20.89 19.20
CA SER A 10 12.28 19.47 18.93
C SER A 10 11.74 19.33 17.51
N SER A 11 12.61 19.49 16.54
CA SER A 11 12.32 19.23 15.12
C SER A 11 12.49 17.73 14.87
N SER A 12 11.45 16.95 15.02
CA SER A 12 10.71 16.15 14.04
C SER A 12 11.54 15.18 13.18
N LYS A 13 11.93 14.04 13.79
CA LYS A 13 12.18 12.80 13.04
C LYS A 13 10.91 12.27 12.33
N LYS A 14 9.74 12.82 12.64
CA LYS A 14 8.44 12.40 12.08
C LYS A 14 8.24 12.85 10.62
N ASP A 15 8.70 14.04 10.26
CA ASP A 15 8.53 14.59 8.93
C ASP A 15 9.39 13.89 7.86
N THR A 16 10.60 13.48 8.19
CA THR A 16 11.51 12.88 7.22
C THR A 16 11.04 11.47 6.79
N THR A 17 10.45 10.69 7.68
CA THR A 17 9.92 9.36 7.37
C THR A 17 8.65 9.47 6.52
N GLN A 18 7.78 10.42 6.82
CA GLN A 18 6.55 10.69 6.09
C GLN A 18 6.84 11.12 4.65
N GLN A 19 7.81 12.00 4.45
CA GLN A 19 8.24 12.46 3.12
C GLN A 19 8.79 11.32 2.25
N VAL A 20 9.53 10.39 2.82
CA VAL A 20 10.11 9.26 2.09
C VAL A 20 9.03 8.37 1.47
N TYR A 21 7.95 8.07 2.17
CA TYR A 21 6.87 7.23 1.63
C TYR A 21 6.00 7.96 0.59
N ALA A 22 5.75 9.24 0.75
CA ALA A 22 5.07 10.05 -0.26
C ALA A 22 5.85 10.04 -1.59
N ASP A 23 7.17 10.22 -1.55
CA ASP A 23 8.04 10.16 -2.73
C ASP A 23 8.03 8.77 -3.38
N GLN A 24 7.99 7.70 -2.59
CA GLN A 24 7.89 6.33 -3.10
C GLN A 24 6.55 6.05 -3.78
N ILE A 25 5.43 6.57 -3.24
CA ILE A 25 4.12 6.46 -3.88
C ILE A 25 4.09 7.23 -5.19
N ILE A 26 4.67 8.42 -5.22
CA ILE A 26 4.83 9.22 -6.45
C ILE A 26 5.71 8.47 -7.46
N ALA A 27 6.78 7.82 -7.02
CA ALA A 27 7.66 7.04 -7.89
C ALA A 27 6.97 5.81 -8.52
N MET A 28 5.89 5.31 -7.93
CA MET A 28 5.06 4.26 -8.56
C MET A 28 4.16 4.79 -9.68
N SER A 29 3.94 6.11 -9.74
CA SER A 29 3.17 6.73 -10.81
C SER A 29 3.86 6.55 -12.16
N GLY A 30 3.09 6.15 -13.16
CA GLY A 30 3.59 5.86 -14.48
C GLY A 30 4.11 4.43 -14.70
N LEU A 31 4.11 3.59 -13.66
CA LEU A 31 4.43 2.17 -13.82
C LEU A 31 3.33 1.44 -14.59
N ASP A 32 3.75 0.55 -15.47
CA ASP A 32 2.83 -0.28 -16.25
C ASP A 32 2.16 -1.33 -15.36
N CYS A 33 0.85 -1.45 -15.49
CA CYS A 33 0.07 -2.46 -14.80
C CYS A 33 -0.02 -3.75 -15.61
N ILE A 34 -0.05 -4.88 -14.90
CA ILE A 34 -0.36 -6.17 -15.52
C ILE A 34 -1.82 -6.17 -15.95
N GLY A 35 -2.08 -6.45 -17.22
CA GLY A 35 -3.44 -6.36 -17.78
C GLY A 35 -3.65 -5.12 -18.63
N GLY A 36 -2.75 -4.17 -18.58
CA GLY A 36 -2.75 -2.94 -19.38
C GLY A 36 -2.98 -1.68 -18.54
N GLY A 37 -2.66 -0.53 -19.13
CA GLY A 37 -2.74 0.76 -18.47
C GLY A 37 -1.54 1.04 -17.57
N ARG A 38 -1.58 2.20 -16.95
CA ARG A 38 -0.55 2.69 -16.03
C ARG A 38 -1.18 3.13 -14.73
N LEU A 39 -0.43 3.01 -13.65
CA LEU A 39 -0.80 3.62 -12.38
C LEU A 39 -0.58 5.14 -12.47
N HIS A 40 -1.60 5.91 -12.20
CA HIS A 40 -1.52 7.38 -12.16
C HIS A 40 -1.58 7.87 -10.71
N ALA A 41 -0.77 8.87 -10.37
CA ALA A 41 -0.78 9.48 -9.04
C ALA A 41 -2.17 9.99 -8.65
N ASP A 42 -2.91 10.56 -9.61
CA ASP A 42 -4.26 11.08 -9.40
C ASP A 42 -5.25 9.99 -8.96
N SER A 43 -5.04 8.73 -9.38
CA SER A 43 -5.88 7.60 -8.98
C SER A 43 -5.72 7.24 -7.50
N LEU A 44 -4.62 7.63 -6.89
CA LEU A 44 -4.28 7.36 -5.50
C LEU A 44 -4.43 8.60 -4.61
N SER A 45 -4.54 9.78 -5.21
CA SER A 45 -4.60 11.05 -4.48
C SER A 45 -5.83 11.12 -3.57
N GLY A 46 -5.62 11.49 -2.33
CA GLY A 46 -6.69 11.66 -1.35
C GLY A 46 -7.33 10.36 -0.85
N LYS A 47 -6.76 9.21 -1.18
CA LYS A 47 -7.29 7.90 -0.80
C LYS A 47 -6.44 7.21 0.27
N MET A 48 -7.08 6.31 1.02
CA MET A 48 -6.35 5.27 1.73
C MET A 48 -5.82 4.26 0.72
N ILE A 49 -4.60 3.78 0.91
CA ILE A 49 -3.94 2.85 -0.02
C ILE A 49 -3.48 1.62 0.76
N ILE A 50 -3.80 0.44 0.25
CA ILE A 50 -3.12 -0.79 0.66
C ILE A 50 -2.09 -1.14 -0.40
N LEU A 51 -0.80 -1.17 -0.01
CA LEU A 51 0.24 -1.81 -0.80
C LEU A 51 0.33 -3.27 -0.39
N ASN A 52 -0.13 -4.16 -1.27
CA ASN A 52 -0.11 -5.60 -1.07
C ASN A 52 1.13 -6.19 -1.75
N PHE A 53 2.19 -6.46 -0.99
CA PHE A 53 3.34 -7.23 -1.46
C PHE A 53 3.05 -8.71 -1.30
N TRP A 54 2.93 -9.43 -2.41
CA TRP A 54 2.44 -10.80 -2.43
C TRP A 54 3.14 -11.66 -3.48
N ALA A 55 2.90 -12.97 -3.44
CA ALA A 55 3.42 -13.89 -4.44
C ALA A 55 2.36 -14.94 -4.81
N SER A 56 2.27 -15.27 -6.10
CA SER A 56 1.29 -16.24 -6.60
C SER A 56 1.54 -17.67 -6.10
N TYR A 57 2.75 -17.97 -5.69
CA TYR A 57 3.16 -19.26 -5.14
C TYR A 57 3.03 -19.35 -3.63
N ASP A 58 2.71 -18.24 -2.94
CA ASP A 58 2.52 -18.20 -1.48
C ASP A 58 1.06 -18.37 -1.12
N ALA A 59 0.72 -19.48 -0.46
CA ALA A 59 -0.65 -19.85 -0.14
C ALA A 59 -1.34 -18.80 0.73
N THR A 60 -0.62 -18.21 1.68
CA THR A 60 -1.18 -17.20 2.58
C THR A 60 -1.44 -15.89 1.87
N SER A 61 -0.56 -15.47 0.95
CA SER A 61 -0.83 -14.34 0.04
C SER A 61 -2.13 -14.54 -0.74
N ARG A 62 -2.36 -15.77 -1.25
CA ARG A 62 -3.56 -16.12 -2.02
C ARG A 62 -4.84 -16.04 -1.17
N ILE A 63 -4.77 -16.47 0.08
CA ILE A 63 -5.89 -16.33 1.04
C ILE A 63 -6.13 -14.84 1.34
N ASN A 64 -5.08 -14.08 1.60
CA ASN A 64 -5.18 -12.65 1.85
C ASN A 64 -5.81 -11.88 0.67
N ASN A 65 -5.54 -12.26 -0.57
CA ASN A 65 -6.14 -11.64 -1.75
C ASN A 65 -7.68 -11.67 -1.70
N TYR A 66 -8.29 -12.77 -1.31
CA TYR A 66 -9.76 -12.86 -1.16
C TYR A 66 -10.30 -11.89 -0.09
N GLU A 67 -9.58 -11.77 1.02
CA GLU A 67 -9.97 -10.83 2.09
C GLU A 67 -9.75 -9.37 1.68
N LEU A 68 -8.70 -9.09 0.90
CA LEU A 68 -8.45 -7.75 0.36
C LEU A 68 -9.52 -7.33 -0.65
N VAL A 69 -10.05 -8.24 -1.47
CA VAL A 69 -11.18 -7.95 -2.36
C VAL A 69 -12.38 -7.47 -1.55
N LYS A 70 -12.78 -8.21 -0.53
CA LYS A 70 -13.89 -7.82 0.35
C LYS A 70 -13.64 -6.49 1.04
N LEU A 71 -12.41 -6.29 1.51
CA LEU A 71 -12.02 -5.06 2.21
C LEU A 71 -12.07 -3.85 1.25
N SER A 72 -11.57 -4.00 0.03
CA SER A 72 -11.61 -2.94 -0.97
C SER A 72 -13.03 -2.55 -1.36
N GLU A 73 -13.94 -3.51 -1.49
CA GLU A 73 -15.37 -3.26 -1.76
C GLU A 73 -16.05 -2.56 -0.59
N GLU A 74 -15.77 -3.00 0.65
CA GLU A 74 -16.36 -2.44 1.88
C GLU A 74 -15.98 -0.97 2.10
N TYR A 75 -14.75 -0.59 1.73
CA TYR A 75 -14.19 0.74 1.99
C TYR A 75 -14.00 1.60 0.74
N SER A 76 -14.50 1.19 -0.41
CA SER A 76 -14.30 1.89 -1.70
C SER A 76 -14.78 3.34 -1.71
N ASP A 77 -15.83 3.64 -0.96
CA ASP A 77 -16.51 4.93 -0.90
C ASP A 77 -16.64 5.48 0.52
N LYS A 78 -15.90 4.92 1.47
CA LYS A 78 -15.92 5.38 2.85
C LYS A 78 -15.07 6.63 3.03
N TYR A 79 -15.52 7.50 3.93
CA TYR A 79 -14.77 8.66 4.37
C TYR A 79 -13.85 8.29 5.53
N PHE A 80 -12.66 8.85 5.51
CA PHE A 80 -11.67 8.72 6.57
C PHE A 80 -11.26 10.11 7.04
N HIS A 81 -10.71 10.23 8.26
CA HIS A 81 -10.19 11.50 8.76
C HIS A 81 -9.13 12.13 7.83
N GLN A 82 -8.48 11.32 7.00
CA GLN A 82 -7.39 11.75 6.14
C GLN A 82 -7.52 11.20 4.71
N GLY A 83 -8.75 11.05 4.20
CA GLY A 83 -8.95 10.59 2.83
C GLY A 83 -10.36 10.09 2.56
N GLU A 84 -10.64 9.77 1.29
CA GLU A 84 -11.91 9.24 0.83
C GLU A 84 -11.66 8.04 -0.10
N GLY A 85 -12.24 6.90 0.24
CA GLY A 85 -12.09 5.66 -0.50
C GLY A 85 -10.80 4.91 -0.19
N LEU A 86 -10.77 3.65 -0.61
CA LEU A 86 -9.65 2.72 -0.46
C LEU A 86 -9.26 2.17 -1.82
N GLU A 87 -7.97 2.25 -2.14
CA GLU A 87 -7.38 1.60 -3.32
C GLU A 87 -6.39 0.53 -2.92
N VAL A 88 -6.28 -0.51 -3.73
CA VAL A 88 -5.28 -1.57 -3.55
C VAL A 88 -4.29 -1.56 -4.71
N VAL A 89 -3.02 -1.36 -4.38
CA VAL A 89 -1.90 -1.53 -5.30
C VAL A 89 -1.19 -2.81 -4.94
N SER A 90 -1.27 -3.78 -5.83
CA SER A 90 -0.77 -5.14 -5.64
C SER A 90 0.59 -5.27 -6.31
N ILE A 91 1.65 -5.42 -5.51
CA ILE A 91 3.04 -5.50 -5.97
C ILE A 91 3.47 -6.95 -5.85
N SER A 92 3.64 -7.61 -7.00
CA SER A 92 3.99 -9.03 -7.03
C SER A 92 5.49 -9.25 -6.86
N LEU A 93 5.82 -10.21 -6.00
CA LEU A 93 7.16 -10.74 -5.80
C LEU A 93 7.43 -11.98 -6.69
N ASP A 94 6.64 -12.18 -7.73
CA ASP A 94 6.81 -13.26 -8.69
C ASP A 94 7.99 -13.01 -9.64
N LYS A 95 8.58 -14.10 -10.10
CA LYS A 95 9.61 -14.09 -11.16
C LYS A 95 9.07 -14.56 -12.53
N PHE A 96 7.84 -15.05 -12.57
CA PHE A 96 7.23 -15.62 -13.78
C PHE A 96 5.84 -15.07 -14.04
N LYS A 97 5.60 -14.66 -15.28
CA LYS A 97 4.36 -13.99 -15.72
C LYS A 97 3.14 -14.89 -15.72
N SER A 98 3.28 -16.15 -16.16
CA SER A 98 2.13 -17.04 -16.37
C SER A 98 1.43 -17.42 -15.05
N PRO A 99 2.12 -17.92 -13.99
CA PRO A 99 1.47 -18.20 -12.72
C PRO A 99 0.86 -16.97 -12.07
N LEU A 100 1.51 -15.80 -12.18
CA LEU A 100 1.01 -14.54 -11.66
C LEU A 100 -0.34 -14.16 -12.29
N LYS A 101 -0.43 -14.16 -13.63
CA LYS A 101 -1.69 -13.84 -14.32
C LYS A 101 -2.83 -14.79 -13.96
N LYS A 102 -2.53 -16.09 -13.84
CA LYS A 102 -3.50 -17.08 -13.40
C LYS A 102 -3.99 -16.81 -11.98
N ALA A 103 -3.08 -16.46 -11.08
CA ALA A 103 -3.42 -16.13 -9.69
C ALA A 103 -4.32 -14.90 -9.58
N ILE A 104 -4.00 -13.80 -10.28
CA ILE A 104 -4.82 -12.58 -10.34
C ILE A 104 -6.26 -12.92 -10.71
N SER A 105 -6.45 -13.68 -11.79
CA SER A 105 -7.78 -14.08 -12.26
C SER A 105 -8.50 -15.01 -11.27
N THR A 106 -7.78 -15.99 -10.72
CA THR A 106 -8.38 -16.96 -9.80
C THR A 106 -8.80 -16.33 -8.48
N ASP A 107 -8.00 -15.40 -7.95
CA ASP A 107 -8.28 -14.74 -6.66
C ASP A 107 -9.29 -13.60 -6.78
N GLY A 108 -9.70 -13.25 -8.00
CA GLY A 108 -10.69 -12.19 -8.24
C GLY A 108 -10.14 -10.78 -8.05
N THR A 109 -8.81 -10.58 -8.07
CA THR A 109 -8.16 -9.29 -7.83
C THR A 109 -7.99 -8.43 -9.09
N ASN A 110 -8.75 -8.71 -10.17
CA ASN A 110 -8.59 -8.02 -11.46
C ASN A 110 -8.77 -6.48 -11.38
N ASN A 111 -9.50 -6.01 -10.38
CA ASN A 111 -9.76 -4.57 -10.17
C ASN A 111 -8.63 -3.85 -9.40
N PHE A 112 -7.63 -4.57 -8.91
CA PHE A 112 -6.48 -3.97 -8.26
C PHE A 112 -5.47 -3.45 -9.29
N TYR A 113 -4.67 -2.48 -8.91
CA TYR A 113 -3.49 -2.10 -9.70
C TYR A 113 -2.38 -3.13 -9.46
N HIS A 114 -2.08 -3.95 -10.47
CA HIS A 114 -1.06 -4.99 -10.38
C HIS A 114 0.25 -4.56 -11.01
N ILE A 115 1.33 -4.53 -10.23
CA ILE A 115 2.68 -4.19 -10.67
C ILE A 115 3.60 -5.38 -10.41
N CYS A 116 4.48 -5.69 -11.36
CA CYS A 116 5.53 -6.69 -11.21
C CYS A 116 6.69 -6.41 -12.18
N ASP A 117 7.90 -6.38 -11.66
CA ASP A 117 9.14 -6.28 -12.44
C ASP A 117 9.83 -7.64 -12.63
N TYR A 118 9.22 -8.72 -12.12
CA TYR A 118 9.70 -10.10 -12.18
C TYR A 118 11.07 -10.34 -11.53
N LYS A 119 11.45 -9.50 -10.58
CA LYS A 119 12.72 -9.62 -9.84
C LYS A 119 12.55 -10.24 -8.44
N GLY A 120 11.32 -10.54 -8.05
CA GLY A 120 11.03 -11.06 -6.71
C GLY A 120 11.40 -10.06 -5.62
N LEU A 121 12.08 -10.53 -4.58
CA LEU A 121 12.56 -9.66 -3.48
C LEU A 121 13.70 -8.72 -3.90
N GLU A 122 14.29 -8.93 -5.08
CA GLU A 122 15.28 -8.02 -5.65
C GLU A 122 14.64 -6.82 -6.37
N SER A 123 13.31 -6.75 -6.41
CA SER A 123 12.55 -5.61 -6.91
C SER A 123 12.95 -4.31 -6.21
N GLU A 124 13.14 -3.25 -6.97
CA GLU A 124 13.43 -1.93 -6.41
C GLU A 124 12.27 -1.41 -5.55
N LEU A 125 11.01 -1.76 -5.92
CA LEU A 125 9.86 -1.44 -5.08
C LEU A 125 9.91 -2.18 -3.73
N ALA A 126 10.22 -3.50 -3.74
CA ALA A 126 10.33 -4.25 -2.50
C ALA A 126 11.43 -3.66 -1.59
N LYS A 127 12.58 -3.33 -2.15
CA LYS A 127 13.70 -2.70 -1.41
C LYS A 127 13.33 -1.32 -0.86
N SER A 128 12.64 -0.50 -1.66
CA SER A 128 12.28 0.86 -1.25
C SER A 128 11.30 0.92 -0.07
N PHE A 129 10.50 -0.13 0.12
CA PHE A 129 9.59 -0.29 1.26
C PHE A 129 10.12 -1.24 2.34
N ASP A 130 11.38 -1.63 2.28
CA ASP A 130 12.02 -2.58 3.21
C ASP A 130 11.22 -3.89 3.32
N VAL A 131 10.84 -4.45 2.16
CA VAL A 131 10.06 -5.67 2.06
C VAL A 131 10.97 -6.86 1.75
N ASN A 132 11.01 -7.82 2.66
CA ASN A 132 11.78 -9.07 2.53
C ASN A 132 10.91 -10.33 2.55
N ARG A 133 9.58 -10.17 2.61
CA ARG A 133 8.56 -11.22 2.56
C ARG A 133 7.21 -10.60 2.19
N PRO A 134 6.19 -11.39 1.81
CA PRO A 134 4.83 -10.88 1.65
C PRO A 134 4.37 -10.08 2.87
N VAL A 135 3.78 -8.91 2.64
CA VAL A 135 3.28 -8.00 3.68
C VAL A 135 2.32 -6.99 3.07
N ASN A 136 1.36 -6.52 3.86
CA ASN A 136 0.48 -5.42 3.51
C ASN A 136 0.88 -4.17 4.27
N LEU A 137 0.91 -3.03 3.59
CA LEU A 137 1.09 -1.70 4.17
C LEU A 137 -0.19 -0.92 3.96
N LEU A 138 -0.78 -0.37 5.03
CA LEU A 138 -1.87 0.59 4.94
C LEU A 138 -1.28 2.00 5.03
N ILE A 139 -1.57 2.81 4.03
CA ILE A 139 -1.04 4.16 3.87
C ILE A 139 -2.21 5.13 3.82
N ASP A 140 -2.12 6.21 4.57
CA ASP A 140 -3.12 7.28 4.56
C ASP A 140 -2.94 8.25 3.37
N ALA A 141 -3.90 9.17 3.19
CA ALA A 141 -3.87 10.14 2.10
C ALA A 141 -2.68 11.12 2.16
N ASN A 142 -1.96 11.19 3.29
CA ASN A 142 -0.75 11.99 3.46
C ASN A 142 0.53 11.20 3.13
N GLY A 143 0.41 9.93 2.75
CA GLY A 143 1.56 9.06 2.49
C GLY A 143 2.20 8.46 3.73
N THR A 144 1.50 8.46 4.88
CA THR A 144 2.00 7.85 6.13
C THR A 144 1.59 6.39 6.22
N ILE A 145 2.53 5.50 6.54
CA ILE A 145 2.19 4.12 6.88
C ILE A 145 1.52 4.11 8.26
N VAL A 146 0.24 3.76 8.29
CA VAL A 146 -0.58 3.68 9.50
C VAL A 146 -0.71 2.26 10.06
N ALA A 147 -0.47 1.25 9.22
CA ALA A 147 -0.36 -0.15 9.64
C ALA A 147 0.56 -0.92 8.70
N ARG A 148 1.25 -1.92 9.24
CA ARG A 148 2.10 -2.85 8.50
C ARG A 148 1.90 -4.24 9.08
N ASP A 149 1.20 -5.11 8.36
CA ASP A 149 0.97 -6.47 8.79
C ASP A 149 0.71 -7.39 7.58
N PHE A 150 1.05 -8.65 7.75
CA PHE A 150 0.68 -9.69 6.82
C PHE A 150 -0.81 -10.07 6.94
N ASN A 151 -1.38 -9.96 8.13
CA ASN A 151 -2.75 -10.32 8.40
C ASN A 151 -3.72 -9.17 8.01
N VAL A 152 -4.63 -9.45 7.10
CA VAL A 152 -5.65 -8.49 6.62
C VAL A 152 -6.59 -8.05 7.75
N SER A 153 -6.82 -8.86 8.77
CA SER A 153 -7.67 -8.45 9.91
C SER A 153 -7.09 -7.26 10.68
N THR A 154 -5.77 -7.13 10.77
CA THR A 154 -5.10 -5.97 11.37
C THR A 154 -5.39 -4.70 10.55
N LEU A 155 -5.35 -4.79 9.22
CA LEU A 155 -5.68 -3.68 8.32
C LEU A 155 -7.15 -3.28 8.44
N ARG A 156 -8.05 -4.26 8.54
CA ARG A 156 -9.49 -4.02 8.75
C ARG A 156 -9.73 -3.25 10.05
N SER A 157 -9.09 -3.65 11.13
CA SER A 157 -9.18 -2.97 12.42
C SER A 157 -8.68 -1.52 12.32
N ALA A 158 -7.55 -1.30 11.66
CA ALA A 158 -7.01 0.04 11.44
C ALA A 158 -7.96 0.91 10.59
N LEU A 159 -8.49 0.39 9.49
CA LEU A 159 -9.45 1.09 8.64
C LEU A 159 -10.74 1.44 9.41
N SER A 160 -11.27 0.50 10.19
CA SER A 160 -12.45 0.74 11.03
C SER A 160 -12.23 1.87 12.05
N MET A 161 -11.04 1.98 12.62
CA MET A 161 -10.70 3.06 13.56
C MET A 161 -10.51 4.42 12.87
N LEU A 162 -10.11 4.43 11.60
CA LEU A 162 -9.84 5.64 10.83
C LEU A 162 -11.04 6.14 10.04
N ALA A 163 -12.04 5.28 9.80
CA ALA A 163 -13.27 5.64 9.08
C ALA A 163 -14.10 6.64 9.87
N CYS A 164 -14.67 7.62 9.16
CA CYS A 164 -15.67 8.52 9.70
C CYS A 164 -17.05 7.85 9.64
N GLU A 165 -17.90 8.14 10.64
CA GLU A 165 -19.31 7.75 10.64
C GLU A 165 -20.13 8.54 9.61
#